data_d01b86eedcef270e246e1cb505b9d3a1
#
_entry.id   d01b86eedcef270e246e1cb505b9d3a1
#
_cell.length_a   1.000
_cell.length_b   1.000
_cell.length_c   1.000
_cell.angle_alpha   90.00
_cell.angle_beta   90.00
_cell.angle_gamma   90.00
#
_symmetry.space_group_name_H-M   'P 1'
#
loop_
_entity.id
_entity.type
_entity.pdbx_description
1 polymer ?
#
loop_
_entity_poly.entity_id
_entity_poly.type
_entity_poly.pdbx_seq_one_letter_code
_entity_poly.pdbx_strand_id
1 'polypeptide(L)'
;MENILIESRTVSINRSEDIWKKSEFHFLLPLSSDERGRWGEDYFHRMLQEYTNFLVEWDGDSNTEPEDGIYDMKANSLRTEMKTAMKGTKSDTWQHDVIKEENVFDRLVFLDLKPNNTIHITVIKNTEMVYGTRHPIFEKTSTPCKGGWKFDMSNATLRKGLAAGLTYVHDLKNPNGAEVSKFLVRHFS
;
A
#
# COMPACT_ATOMS: atom_id res chain seq x y z
N MET A 1 -36.81 6.09 7.14
CA MET A 1 -35.57 6.11 6.33
C MET A 1 -34.30 6.09 7.21
N GLU A 2 -34.23 6.80 8.33
CA GLU A 2 -33.05 6.78 9.23
C GLU A 2 -32.76 5.41 9.79
N ASN A 3 -33.75 4.63 10.21
CA ASN A 3 -33.50 3.27 10.77
C ASN A 3 -32.89 2.30 9.77
N ILE A 4 -33.23 2.41 8.48
CA ILE A 4 -32.65 1.55 7.42
C ILE A 4 -31.17 1.89 7.18
N LEU A 5 -30.80 3.16 7.29
CA LEU A 5 -29.42 3.61 7.15
C LEU A 5 -28.53 3.18 8.34
N ILE A 6 -29.09 3.19 9.56
CA ILE A 6 -28.41 2.74 10.76
C ILE A 6 -28.19 1.22 10.71
N GLU A 7 -29.20 0.43 10.35
CA GLU A 7 -29.08 -1.01 10.21
C GLU A 7 -28.07 -1.42 9.13
N SER A 8 -28.09 -0.75 7.96
CA SER A 8 -27.14 -1.05 6.89
C SER A 8 -25.69 -0.70 7.25
N ARG A 9 -25.49 0.35 8.04
CA ARG A 9 -24.18 0.76 8.55
C ARG A 9 -23.66 -0.21 9.61
N THR A 10 -24.52 -0.63 10.54
CA THR A 10 -24.19 -1.61 11.58
C THR A 10 -23.87 -2.97 10.99
N VAL A 11 -24.63 -3.45 9.99
CA VAL A 11 -24.35 -4.70 9.28
C VAL A 11 -23.02 -4.64 8.50
N SER A 12 -22.70 -3.49 7.94
CA SER A 12 -21.42 -3.29 7.23
C SER A 12 -20.21 -3.31 8.18
N ILE A 13 -20.34 -2.70 9.37
CA ILE A 13 -19.31 -2.71 10.42
C ILE A 13 -19.12 -4.14 10.93
N ASN A 14 -20.17 -4.85 11.26
CA ASN A 14 -20.12 -6.23 11.77
C ASN A 14 -19.46 -7.20 10.78
N ARG A 15 -19.69 -7.05 9.46
CA ARG A 15 -19.03 -7.87 8.45
C ARG A 15 -17.53 -7.56 8.32
N SER A 16 -17.14 -6.30 8.50
CA SER A 16 -15.74 -5.90 8.51
C SER A 16 -15.01 -6.49 9.71
N GLU A 17 -15.59 -6.38 10.89
CA GLU A 17 -15.05 -6.97 12.10
C GLU A 17 -14.93 -8.49 12.01
N ASP A 18 -15.86 -9.18 11.36
CA ASP A 18 -15.90 -10.63 11.26
C ASP A 18 -14.70 -11.19 10.48
N ILE A 19 -14.36 -10.64 9.33
CA ILE A 19 -13.23 -11.15 8.53
C ILE A 19 -11.87 -10.80 9.12
N TRP A 20 -11.78 -9.71 9.91
CA TRP A 20 -10.54 -9.23 10.51
C TRP A 20 -10.33 -9.67 11.95
N LYS A 21 -11.35 -10.26 12.61
CA LYS A 21 -11.36 -10.61 14.05
C LYS A 21 -10.17 -11.45 14.52
N LYS A 22 -9.63 -12.29 13.63
CA LYS A 22 -8.47 -13.15 13.93
C LYS A 22 -7.18 -12.66 13.28
N SER A 23 -7.21 -11.50 12.68
CA SER A 23 -6.07 -10.91 11.99
C SER A 23 -5.21 -10.11 12.96
N GLU A 24 -3.90 -10.19 12.79
CA GLU A 24 -2.94 -9.29 13.45
C GLU A 24 -3.19 -7.82 13.10
N PHE A 25 -3.88 -7.54 11.97
CA PHE A 25 -4.25 -6.19 11.54
C PHE A 25 -5.58 -5.70 12.12
N HIS A 26 -6.23 -6.46 13.00
CA HIS A 26 -7.54 -6.08 13.56
C HIS A 26 -7.51 -4.70 14.23
N PHE A 27 -6.39 -4.34 14.87
CA PHE A 27 -6.20 -3.05 15.54
C PHE A 27 -6.24 -1.85 14.58
N LEU A 28 -6.07 -2.06 13.28
CA LEU A 28 -6.15 -0.99 12.27
C LEU A 28 -7.58 -0.60 11.91
N LEU A 29 -8.58 -1.42 12.25
CA LEU A 29 -9.97 -1.16 11.88
C LEU A 29 -10.53 0.17 12.42
N PRO A 30 -10.30 0.53 13.69
CA PRO A 30 -10.80 1.78 14.24
C PRO A 30 -10.05 3.03 13.75
N LEU A 31 -8.88 2.86 13.15
CA LEU A 31 -8.04 3.97 12.70
C LEU A 31 -8.61 4.65 11.45
N SER A 32 -8.35 5.93 11.31
CA SER A 32 -8.62 6.70 10.09
C SER A 32 -7.75 6.21 8.92
N SER A 33 -8.05 6.66 7.70
CA SER A 33 -7.20 6.37 6.52
C SER A 33 -5.77 6.87 6.71
N ASP A 34 -5.62 8.06 7.28
CA ASP A 34 -4.31 8.70 7.46
C ASP A 34 -3.48 7.96 8.52
N GLU A 35 -4.10 7.58 9.64
CA GLU A 35 -3.42 6.77 10.68
C GLU A 35 -2.99 5.40 10.13
N ARG A 36 -3.81 4.77 9.27
CA ARG A 36 -3.43 3.53 8.58
C ARG A 36 -2.29 3.74 7.59
N GLY A 37 -2.28 4.86 6.89
CA GLY A 37 -1.19 5.27 6.01
C GLY A 37 0.12 5.34 6.77
N ARG A 38 0.17 6.10 7.86
CA ARG A 38 1.36 6.24 8.72
C ARG A 38 1.83 4.91 9.31
N TRP A 39 0.90 4.06 9.73
CA TRP A 39 1.27 2.71 10.17
C TRP A 39 1.98 1.93 9.05
N GLY A 40 1.50 2.03 7.82
CA GLY A 40 2.12 1.37 6.68
C GLY A 40 3.52 1.91 6.37
N GLU A 41 3.72 3.21 6.47
CA GLU A 41 5.03 3.85 6.31
C GLU A 41 6.02 3.37 7.38
N ASP A 42 5.63 3.40 8.67
CA ASP A 42 6.45 2.88 9.78
C ASP A 42 6.79 1.40 9.58
N TYR A 43 5.79 0.61 9.19
CA TYR A 43 5.98 -0.82 8.93
C TYR A 43 7.00 -1.06 7.80
N PHE A 44 6.88 -0.35 6.69
CA PHE A 44 7.78 -0.51 5.55
C PHE A 44 9.18 0.02 5.86
N HIS A 45 9.29 1.12 6.59
CA HIS A 45 10.56 1.65 7.09
C HIS A 45 11.31 0.58 7.91
N ARG A 46 10.64 -0.06 8.87
CA ARG A 46 11.24 -1.14 9.68
C ARG A 46 11.64 -2.34 8.83
N MET A 47 10.84 -2.70 7.83
CA MET A 47 11.21 -3.76 6.89
C MET A 47 12.49 -3.44 6.12
N LEU A 48 12.64 -2.22 5.64
CA LEU A 48 13.87 -1.79 4.97
C LEU A 48 15.07 -1.87 5.90
N GLN A 49 14.94 -1.43 7.15
CA GLN A 49 16.01 -1.51 8.15
C GLN A 49 16.38 -2.96 8.52
N GLU A 50 15.38 -3.83 8.65
CA GLU A 50 15.59 -5.21 9.07
C GLU A 50 16.18 -6.08 7.95
N TYR A 51 15.72 -5.90 6.71
CA TYR A 51 16.04 -6.80 5.61
C TYR A 51 17.01 -6.25 4.59
N THR A 52 17.48 -5.00 4.76
CA THR A 52 18.46 -4.38 3.85
C THR A 52 19.50 -3.56 4.62
N ASN A 53 20.55 -3.14 3.91
CA ASN A 53 21.54 -2.19 4.43
C ASN A 53 21.32 -0.79 3.83
N PHE A 54 20.11 -0.48 3.38
CA PHE A 54 19.83 0.81 2.78
C PHE A 54 19.78 1.94 3.81
N LEU A 55 20.27 3.10 3.41
CA LEU A 55 19.97 4.32 4.14
C LEU A 55 18.49 4.67 3.89
N VAL A 56 17.73 4.81 4.96
CA VAL A 56 16.32 5.20 4.90
C VAL A 56 16.16 6.51 5.65
N GLU A 57 15.67 7.52 4.94
CA GLU A 57 15.29 8.82 5.49
C GLU A 57 13.76 8.83 5.63
N TRP A 58 13.28 8.76 6.85
CA TRP A 58 11.88 8.84 7.23
C TRP A 58 11.79 9.45 8.62
N ASP A 59 11.08 10.55 8.77
CA ASP A 59 11.04 11.30 10.00
C ASP A 59 9.98 10.82 11.00
N GLY A 60 9.05 9.99 10.56
CA GLY A 60 8.01 9.42 11.43
C GLY A 60 7.05 10.42 12.02
N ASP A 61 7.27 11.72 11.79
CA ASP A 61 6.45 12.80 12.28
C ASP A 61 5.68 13.47 11.14
N SER A 62 4.37 13.53 11.32
CA SER A 62 3.44 14.12 10.36
C SER A 62 3.58 15.62 10.15
N ASN A 63 4.45 16.29 10.89
CA ASN A 63 4.61 17.74 10.83
C ASN A 63 5.85 18.18 10.07
N THR A 64 6.74 17.26 9.75
CA THR A 64 7.90 17.50 8.91
C THR A 64 7.68 16.76 7.59
N GLU A 65 7.01 17.40 6.65
CA GLU A 65 7.04 16.93 5.28
C GLU A 65 8.50 16.93 4.81
N PRO A 66 8.98 15.88 4.09
CA PRO A 66 10.26 15.96 3.42
C PRO A 66 10.33 17.28 2.64
N GLU A 67 11.51 17.87 2.49
CA GLU A 67 11.72 19.25 1.99
C GLU A 67 10.79 19.71 0.84
N ASP A 68 10.17 18.77 0.14
CA ASP A 68 9.25 19.01 -0.98
C ASP A 68 7.79 18.55 -0.72
N GLY A 69 7.44 17.95 0.42
CA GLY A 69 6.07 17.52 0.78
C GLY A 69 5.38 16.54 -0.17
N ILE A 70 6.16 15.80 -0.97
CA ILE A 70 5.67 15.18 -2.19
C ILE A 70 5.79 13.65 -2.17
N TYR A 71 6.58 13.09 -1.26
CA TYR A 71 6.80 11.64 -1.08
C TYR A 71 6.92 11.31 0.42
N ASP A 72 6.72 10.05 0.78
CA ASP A 72 6.62 9.64 2.20
C ASP A 72 7.98 9.31 2.82
N MET A 73 8.95 8.80 2.03
CA MET A 73 10.31 8.50 2.52
C MET A 73 11.33 8.46 1.37
N LYS A 74 12.63 8.47 1.73
CA LYS A 74 13.70 8.07 0.81
C LYS A 74 14.29 6.73 1.26
N ALA A 75 14.32 5.77 0.36
CA ALA A 75 14.96 4.48 0.55
C ALA A 75 16.09 4.33 -0.47
N ASN A 76 17.34 4.18 0.01
CA ASN A 76 18.53 4.15 -0.85
C ASN A 76 18.59 5.33 -1.86
N SER A 77 18.29 6.53 -1.38
CA SER A 77 18.20 7.79 -2.15
C SER A 77 17.00 7.86 -3.14
N LEU A 78 16.15 6.84 -3.21
CA LEU A 78 14.95 6.84 -4.05
C LEU A 78 13.76 7.39 -3.29
N ARG A 79 13.16 8.45 -3.82
CA ARG A 79 11.93 9.04 -3.29
C ARG A 79 10.80 8.02 -3.44
N THR A 80 10.12 7.72 -2.36
CA THR A 80 9.13 6.65 -2.28
C THR A 80 7.80 7.18 -1.79
N GLU A 81 6.77 7.05 -2.62
CA GLU A 81 5.37 7.29 -2.26
C GLU A 81 4.74 5.97 -1.83
N MET A 82 3.96 5.98 -0.77
CA MET A 82 3.35 4.79 -0.22
C MET A 82 1.83 4.89 -0.16
N LYS A 83 1.18 3.78 -0.37
CA LYS A 83 -0.28 3.65 -0.22
C LYS A 83 -0.60 2.36 0.52
N THR A 84 -1.27 2.47 1.66
CA THR A 84 -1.68 1.33 2.48
C THR A 84 -3.18 1.13 2.39
N ALA A 85 -3.62 -0.07 2.08
CA ALA A 85 -5.02 -0.41 2.04
C ALA A 85 -5.33 -1.75 2.72
N MET A 86 -6.48 -1.79 3.41
CA MET A 86 -7.05 -3.03 3.92
C MET A 86 -8.03 -3.59 2.89
N LYS A 87 -8.06 -4.92 2.74
CA LYS A 87 -9.02 -5.58 1.87
C LYS A 87 -10.46 -5.17 2.21
N GLY A 88 -11.18 -4.69 1.20
CA GLY A 88 -12.59 -4.34 1.35
C GLY A 88 -13.45 -5.57 1.66
N THR A 89 -14.54 -5.35 2.39
CA THR A 89 -15.51 -6.43 2.72
C THR A 89 -16.55 -6.65 1.64
N LYS A 90 -16.85 -5.61 0.88
CA LYS A 90 -17.86 -5.64 -0.20
C LYS A 90 -17.24 -5.88 -1.59
N SER A 91 -16.05 -5.35 -1.80
CA SER A 91 -15.28 -5.56 -3.02
C SER A 91 -14.04 -6.39 -2.67
N ASP A 92 -13.70 -7.36 -3.50
CA ASP A 92 -12.49 -8.16 -3.34
C ASP A 92 -11.25 -7.38 -3.85
N THR A 93 -11.17 -6.09 -3.46
CA THR A 93 -10.18 -5.13 -3.93
C THR A 93 -9.60 -4.32 -2.77
N TRP A 94 -8.43 -3.74 -3.02
CA TRP A 94 -7.78 -2.72 -2.20
C TRP A 94 -7.83 -1.40 -2.97
N GLN A 95 -8.36 -0.36 -2.34
CA GLN A 95 -8.56 0.94 -2.96
C GLN A 95 -7.43 1.88 -2.57
N HIS A 96 -6.77 2.45 -3.58
CA HIS A 96 -5.73 3.45 -3.43
C HIS A 96 -6.17 4.73 -4.13
N ASP A 97 -6.31 5.78 -3.35
CA ASP A 97 -6.70 7.10 -3.83
C ASP A 97 -5.50 8.07 -3.80
N VAL A 98 -5.62 9.18 -4.51
CA VAL A 98 -4.68 10.29 -4.48
C VAL A 98 -3.24 9.87 -4.81
N ILE A 99 -3.06 9.03 -5.84
CA ILE A 99 -1.73 8.74 -6.38
C ILE A 99 -1.29 9.97 -7.17
N LYS A 100 -0.23 10.62 -6.71
CA LYS A 100 0.30 11.85 -7.32
C LYS A 100 0.85 11.60 -8.72
N GLU A 101 0.95 12.65 -9.52
CA GLU A 101 1.50 12.56 -10.88
C GLU A 101 3.02 12.34 -10.90
N GLU A 102 3.52 12.10 -12.09
CA GLU A 102 4.93 11.81 -12.39
C GLU A 102 5.89 12.89 -11.91
N ASN A 103 7.13 12.52 -11.64
CA ASN A 103 8.27 13.33 -11.21
C ASN A 103 8.37 13.69 -9.72
N VAL A 104 7.41 13.35 -8.90
CA VAL A 104 7.44 13.62 -7.46
C VAL A 104 8.07 12.48 -6.64
N PHE A 105 8.05 11.26 -7.17
CA PHE A 105 8.65 10.08 -6.54
C PHE A 105 9.32 9.17 -7.58
N ASP A 106 10.20 8.29 -7.15
CA ASP A 106 10.92 7.32 -7.97
C ASP A 106 10.31 5.92 -7.85
N ARG A 107 9.66 5.65 -6.72
CA ARG A 107 8.96 4.39 -6.41
C ARG A 107 7.58 4.66 -5.85
N LEU A 108 6.60 3.88 -6.30
CA LEU A 108 5.28 3.77 -5.69
C LEU A 108 5.16 2.41 -5.04
N VAL A 109 4.85 2.38 -3.75
CA VAL A 109 4.69 1.15 -2.97
C VAL A 109 3.24 1.01 -2.52
N PHE A 110 2.61 -0.12 -2.85
CA PHE A 110 1.33 -0.51 -2.27
C PHE A 110 1.54 -1.56 -1.19
N LEU A 111 0.96 -1.34 -0.02
CA LEU A 111 0.82 -2.32 1.04
C LEU A 111 -0.63 -2.77 1.15
N ASP A 112 -0.93 -3.93 0.59
CA ASP A 112 -2.26 -4.51 0.52
C ASP A 112 -2.46 -5.56 1.59
N LEU A 113 -3.14 -5.18 2.69
CA LEU A 113 -3.33 -6.02 3.87
C LEU A 113 -4.46 -7.03 3.65
N LYS A 114 -4.24 -8.26 4.08
CA LYS A 114 -5.24 -9.34 4.06
C LYS A 114 -5.60 -9.87 5.46
N PRO A 115 -6.84 -10.31 5.67
CA PRO A 115 -7.26 -10.86 6.96
C PRO A 115 -6.47 -12.08 7.45
N ASN A 116 -5.83 -12.81 6.55
CA ASN A 116 -5.02 -13.99 6.86
C ASN A 116 -3.57 -13.67 7.29
N ASN A 117 -3.30 -12.44 7.71
CA ASN A 117 -1.98 -11.96 8.16
C ASN A 117 -0.92 -11.92 7.05
N THR A 118 -1.31 -11.71 5.82
CA THR A 118 -0.38 -11.46 4.73
C THR A 118 -0.46 -10.02 4.25
N ILE A 119 0.67 -9.49 3.82
CA ILE A 119 0.78 -8.20 3.14
C ILE A 119 1.27 -8.47 1.72
N HIS A 120 0.56 -7.98 0.74
CA HIS A 120 1.10 -7.91 -0.61
C HIS A 120 1.82 -6.57 -0.77
N ILE A 121 3.11 -6.65 -0.99
CA ILE A 121 3.98 -5.49 -1.20
C ILE A 121 4.21 -5.39 -2.70
N THR A 122 3.67 -4.35 -3.33
CA THR A 122 3.84 -4.11 -4.76
C THR A 122 4.67 -2.86 -4.97
N VAL A 123 5.75 -2.94 -5.75
CA VAL A 123 6.62 -1.81 -6.07
C VAL A 123 6.58 -1.53 -7.55
N ILE A 124 6.27 -0.27 -7.90
CA ILE A 124 6.21 0.24 -9.26
C ILE A 124 7.22 1.38 -9.41
N LYS A 125 8.03 1.33 -10.46
CA LYS A 125 8.93 2.44 -10.81
C LYS A 125 8.13 3.56 -11.45
N ASN A 126 8.43 4.80 -11.11
CA ASN A 126 7.75 5.96 -11.70
C ASN A 126 7.86 5.97 -13.23
N THR A 127 9.02 5.61 -13.77
CA THR A 127 9.24 5.49 -15.23
C THR A 127 8.31 4.51 -15.93
N GLU A 128 7.69 3.59 -15.18
CA GLU A 128 6.73 2.61 -15.68
C GLU A 128 5.29 3.14 -15.65
N MET A 129 5.05 4.30 -15.01
CA MET A 129 3.74 4.91 -14.84
C MET A 129 3.38 5.91 -15.97
N VAL A 130 3.91 5.72 -17.16
CA VAL A 130 3.66 6.62 -18.29
C VAL A 130 2.19 6.55 -18.72
N TYR A 131 1.54 7.71 -18.81
CA TYR A 131 0.16 7.83 -19.27
C TYR A 131 -0.04 7.16 -20.63
N GLY A 132 -1.07 6.33 -20.75
CA GLY A 132 -1.42 5.63 -21.98
C GLY A 132 -0.59 4.38 -22.29
N THR A 133 0.44 4.05 -21.52
CA THR A 133 1.14 2.77 -21.65
C THR A 133 0.49 1.72 -20.74
N ARG A 134 0.29 0.51 -21.29
CA ARG A 134 -0.16 -0.63 -20.49
C ARG A 134 0.97 -1.11 -19.59
N HIS A 135 0.90 -0.77 -18.33
CA HIS A 135 1.70 -1.44 -17.31
C HIS A 135 1.06 -2.82 -16.98
N PRO A 136 1.85 -3.88 -16.68
CA PRO A 136 1.32 -5.23 -16.40
C PRO A 136 0.24 -5.24 -15.31
N ILE A 137 0.34 -4.37 -14.32
CA ILE A 137 -0.56 -4.33 -13.17
C ILE A 137 -1.21 -2.97 -12.94
N PHE A 138 -0.68 -1.90 -13.50
CA PHE A 138 -1.13 -0.54 -13.26
C PHE A 138 -1.66 0.09 -14.55
N GLU A 139 -2.89 0.54 -14.55
CA GLU A 139 -3.51 1.28 -15.63
C GLU A 139 -4.09 2.58 -15.06
N LYS A 140 -3.54 3.71 -15.44
CA LYS A 140 -4.08 5.01 -15.05
C LYS A 140 -5.47 5.19 -15.61
N THR A 141 -6.43 5.53 -14.75
CA THR A 141 -7.74 5.99 -15.22
C THR A 141 -7.60 7.39 -15.83
N SER A 142 -8.43 7.70 -16.82
CA SER A 142 -8.42 8.98 -17.51
C SER A 142 -8.85 10.19 -16.66
N THR A 143 -9.34 9.93 -15.44
CA THR A 143 -9.93 10.99 -14.59
C THR A 143 -9.23 11.02 -13.23
N PRO A 144 -8.47 12.09 -12.92
CA PRO A 144 -7.92 12.31 -11.59
C PRO A 144 -9.04 12.47 -10.55
N CYS A 145 -8.85 11.92 -9.35
CA CYS A 145 -9.75 12.09 -8.23
C CYS A 145 -9.02 12.84 -7.11
N LYS A 146 -9.61 13.95 -6.63
CA LYS A 146 -9.05 14.76 -5.52
C LYS A 146 -7.58 15.18 -5.71
N GLY A 147 -7.17 15.51 -6.93
CA GLY A 147 -5.80 15.93 -7.22
C GLY A 147 -4.81 14.78 -7.44
N GLY A 148 -5.28 13.56 -7.61
CA GLY A 148 -4.46 12.39 -7.93
C GLY A 148 -5.24 11.30 -8.65
N TRP A 149 -4.59 10.20 -8.93
CA TRP A 149 -5.16 9.04 -9.59
C TRP A 149 -5.76 8.07 -8.58
N LYS A 150 -6.82 7.37 -8.98
CA LYS A 150 -7.36 6.24 -8.23
C LYS A 150 -6.90 4.94 -8.88
N PHE A 151 -6.53 3.98 -8.04
CA PHE A 151 -6.19 2.64 -8.47
C PHE A 151 -6.78 1.59 -7.52
N ASP A 152 -7.53 0.63 -8.09
CA ASP A 152 -8.14 -0.46 -7.34
C ASP A 152 -7.34 -1.75 -7.61
N MET A 153 -6.52 -2.16 -6.66
CA MET A 153 -5.80 -3.43 -6.70
C MET A 153 -6.80 -4.58 -6.53
N SER A 154 -6.77 -5.56 -7.42
CA SER A 154 -7.59 -6.77 -7.35
C SER A 154 -6.74 -8.03 -7.17
N ASN A 155 -7.35 -9.15 -6.77
CA ASN A 155 -6.65 -10.43 -6.74
C ASN A 155 -6.06 -10.84 -8.12
N ALA A 156 -6.72 -10.45 -9.21
CA ALA A 156 -6.19 -10.68 -10.56
C ALA A 156 -4.95 -9.83 -10.83
N THR A 157 -4.98 -8.57 -10.44
CA THR A 157 -3.85 -7.63 -10.56
C THR A 157 -2.67 -8.10 -9.70
N LEU A 158 -2.91 -8.53 -8.47
CA LEU A 158 -1.87 -9.08 -7.59
C LEU A 158 -1.21 -10.33 -8.19
N ARG A 159 -1.98 -11.24 -8.79
CA ARG A 159 -1.40 -12.41 -9.50
C ARG A 159 -0.50 -12.00 -10.66
N LYS A 160 -0.89 -11.00 -11.44
CA LYS A 160 -0.05 -10.45 -12.51
C LYS A 160 1.23 -9.82 -11.94
N GLY A 161 1.12 -9.08 -10.85
CA GLY A 161 2.25 -8.49 -10.14
C GLY A 161 3.24 -9.54 -9.64
N LEU A 162 2.75 -10.61 -9.04
CA LEU A 162 3.57 -11.76 -8.62
C LEU A 162 4.30 -12.40 -9.80
N ALA A 163 3.61 -12.67 -10.90
CA ALA A 163 4.20 -13.25 -12.11
C ALA A 163 5.26 -12.33 -12.74
N ALA A 164 5.07 -11.02 -12.67
CA ALA A 164 6.03 -10.03 -13.16
C ALA A 164 7.17 -9.74 -12.17
N GLY A 165 7.12 -10.27 -10.96
CA GLY A 165 8.08 -10.00 -9.88
C GLY A 165 8.00 -8.57 -9.32
N LEU A 166 6.86 -7.91 -9.51
CA LEU A 166 6.57 -6.57 -8.97
C LEU A 166 5.86 -6.63 -7.62
N THR A 167 5.32 -7.79 -7.26
CA THR A 167 4.62 -8.01 -5.99
C THR A 167 5.31 -9.13 -5.22
N TYR A 168 5.45 -8.94 -3.91
CA TYR A 168 5.88 -9.94 -2.95
C TYR A 168 4.77 -10.21 -1.93
N VAL A 169 4.61 -11.45 -1.50
CA VAL A 169 3.69 -11.81 -0.40
C VAL A 169 4.49 -11.99 0.87
N HIS A 170 4.32 -11.07 1.79
CA HIS A 170 4.90 -11.15 3.12
C HIS A 170 3.91 -11.81 4.08
N ASP A 171 4.25 -13.00 4.59
CA ASP A 171 3.48 -13.70 5.61
C ASP A 171 4.05 -13.37 6.99
N LEU A 172 3.24 -12.69 7.83
CA LEU A 172 3.67 -12.28 9.17
C LEU A 172 3.94 -13.46 10.10
N LYS A 173 3.30 -14.62 9.84
CA LYS A 173 3.46 -15.81 10.69
C LYS A 173 4.70 -16.64 10.30
N ASN A 174 5.09 -16.55 9.03
CA ASN A 174 6.22 -17.29 8.49
C ASN A 174 7.06 -16.39 7.57
N PRO A 175 7.72 -15.35 8.11
CA PRO A 175 8.49 -14.41 7.29
C PRO A 175 9.71 -15.10 6.69
N ASN A 176 9.88 -14.95 5.37
CA ASN A 176 11.09 -15.39 4.69
C ASN A 176 12.00 -14.20 4.43
N GLY A 177 12.87 -13.90 5.40
CA GLY A 177 13.75 -12.73 5.36
C GLY A 177 14.66 -12.68 4.14
N ALA A 178 15.16 -13.81 3.65
CA ALA A 178 16.01 -13.86 2.46
C ALA A 178 15.26 -13.44 1.19
N GLU A 179 14.02 -13.89 1.01
CA GLU A 179 13.21 -13.49 -0.15
C GLU A 179 12.71 -12.05 -0.03
N VAL A 180 12.38 -11.57 1.17
CA VAL A 180 12.07 -10.15 1.43
C VAL A 180 13.27 -9.29 1.02
N SER A 181 14.45 -9.59 1.54
CA SER A 181 15.69 -8.87 1.21
C SER A 181 15.94 -8.83 -0.29
N LYS A 182 15.89 -9.97 -0.96
CA LYS A 182 16.07 -10.09 -2.41
C LYS A 182 15.06 -9.23 -3.19
N PHE A 183 13.80 -9.22 -2.78
CA PHE A 183 12.77 -8.40 -3.39
C PHE A 183 13.05 -6.91 -3.21
N LEU A 184 13.33 -6.48 -1.98
CA LEU A 184 13.62 -5.08 -1.67
C LEU A 184 14.88 -4.58 -2.39
N VAL A 185 15.97 -5.35 -2.35
CA VAL A 185 17.21 -5.02 -3.08
C VAL A 185 16.95 -4.85 -4.57
N ARG A 186 16.23 -5.77 -5.20
CA ARG A 186 15.89 -5.68 -6.63
C ARG A 186 15.16 -4.38 -7.00
N HIS A 187 14.32 -3.87 -6.12
CA HIS A 187 13.47 -2.72 -6.42
C HIS A 187 14.05 -1.37 -5.97
N PHE A 188 14.98 -1.37 -5.03
CA PHE A 188 15.55 -0.16 -4.43
C PHE A 188 17.05 0.02 -4.67
N SER A 189 17.65 -0.84 -5.49
CA SER A 189 19.03 -0.67 -5.97
C SER A 189 19.10 0.06 -7.29
#